data_de646d76533cbe729ee2a9bb90681ed6
#
_entry.id   de646d76533cbe729ee2a9bb90681ed6
#
_cell.length_a   1.000
_cell.length_b   1.000
_cell.length_c   1.000
_cell.angle_alpha   90.00
_cell.angle_beta   90.00
_cell.angle_gamma   90.00
#
_symmetry.space_group_name_H-M   'P 1'
#
loop_
_entity.id
_entity.type
_entity.pdbx_description
1 polymer ?
#
loop_
_entity_poly.entity_id
_entity_poly.type
_entity_poly.pdbx_seq_one_letter_code
_entity_poly.pdbx_strand_id
1 'polypeptide(L)'
;IRRAFPAQRFGQAAVEDVCMILGRMDRRDVWRVFDSCFHYPLPKRLQTAARVSYWYGSKEYFQRALNIRHVRRLLPETAFVAFPDCAHAEFVAGQPEAFAARLAETLELDGSDI
;
A
#
# COMPACT_ATOMS: atom_id res chain seq x y z
N ILE A 1 -1.81 15.71 8.28
CA ILE A 1 -2.69 14.72 7.61
C ILE A 1 -3.21 15.30 6.31
N ARG A 2 -4.02 16.36 6.30
CA ARG A 2 -4.65 16.97 5.12
C ARG A 2 -3.66 17.34 4.01
N ARG A 3 -2.41 17.67 4.35
CA ARG A 3 -1.36 17.95 3.34
C ARG A 3 -0.82 16.68 2.69
N ALA A 4 -0.78 15.57 3.43
CA ALA A 4 -0.32 14.27 2.92
C ALA A 4 -1.42 13.53 2.15
N PHE A 5 -2.68 13.79 2.52
CA PHE A 5 -3.86 13.15 1.94
C PHE A 5 -4.81 14.24 1.42
N PRO A 6 -4.56 14.86 0.26
CA PRO A 6 -5.42 15.90 -0.28
C PRO A 6 -6.79 15.33 -0.68
N ALA A 7 -7.85 16.00 -0.23
CA ALA A 7 -9.24 15.54 -0.45
C ALA A 7 -9.62 15.37 -1.91
N GLN A 8 -8.97 16.12 -2.81
CA GLN A 8 -9.18 15.99 -4.26
C GLN A 8 -8.78 14.63 -4.83
N ARG A 9 -7.87 13.90 -4.13
CA ARG A 9 -7.37 12.58 -4.55
C ARG A 9 -7.98 11.44 -3.75
N PHE A 10 -8.26 11.67 -2.48
CA PHE A 10 -8.72 10.63 -1.54
C PHE A 10 -10.21 10.72 -1.22
N GLY A 11 -10.88 11.78 -1.64
CA GLY A 11 -12.24 12.08 -1.24
C GLY A 11 -12.32 12.76 0.14
N GLN A 12 -13.26 13.70 0.28
CA GLN A 12 -13.42 14.49 1.51
C GLN A 12 -13.76 13.61 2.72
N ALA A 13 -14.72 12.70 2.56
CA ALA A 13 -15.16 11.80 3.62
C ALA A 13 -14.02 10.92 4.15
N ALA A 14 -13.24 10.29 3.26
CA ALA A 14 -12.12 9.45 3.67
C ALA A 14 -11.05 10.23 4.43
N VAL A 15 -10.76 11.48 4.03
CA VAL A 15 -9.80 12.35 4.74
C VAL A 15 -10.34 12.73 6.12
N GLU A 16 -11.64 13.00 6.26
CA GLU A 16 -12.28 13.31 7.54
C GLU A 16 -12.25 12.11 8.47
N ASP A 17 -12.55 10.91 7.99
CA ASP A 17 -12.47 9.68 8.78
C ASP A 17 -11.05 9.41 9.29
N VAL A 18 -10.04 9.54 8.44
CA VAL A 18 -8.62 9.41 8.85
C VAL A 18 -8.25 10.46 9.89
N CYS A 19 -8.69 11.72 9.71
CA CYS A 19 -8.44 12.78 10.70
C CYS A 19 -9.13 12.49 12.03
N MET A 20 -10.36 11.96 12.00
CA MET A 20 -11.11 11.59 13.19
C MET A 20 -10.44 10.42 13.94
N ILE A 21 -10.05 9.38 13.23
CA ILE A 21 -9.38 8.20 13.82
C ILE A 21 -8.05 8.61 14.46
N LEU A 22 -7.20 9.31 13.73
CA LEU A 22 -5.88 9.75 14.22
C LEU A 22 -6.01 10.79 15.35
N GLY A 23 -7.08 11.62 15.34
CA GLY A 23 -7.36 12.57 16.42
C GLY A 23 -7.78 11.92 17.73
N ARG A 24 -8.24 10.67 17.70
CA ARG A 24 -8.59 9.86 18.89
C ARG A 24 -7.43 9.02 19.42
N MET A 25 -6.36 8.84 18.62
CA MET A 25 -5.19 8.08 19.03
C MET A 25 -4.30 8.91 19.96
N ASP A 26 -3.76 8.27 20.99
CA ASP A 26 -2.70 8.86 21.80
C ASP A 26 -1.45 9.09 20.92
N ARG A 27 -0.78 10.23 21.15
CA ARG A 27 0.43 10.58 20.41
C ARG A 27 1.52 9.49 20.50
N ARG A 28 1.59 8.82 21.65
CA ARG A 28 2.54 7.74 21.92
C ARG A 28 2.21 6.50 21.08
N ASP A 29 0.93 6.21 20.89
CA ASP A 29 0.51 5.06 20.07
C ASP A 29 0.73 5.31 18.59
N VAL A 30 0.45 6.53 18.12
CA VAL A 30 0.79 6.95 16.74
C VAL A 30 2.30 6.78 16.51
N TRP A 31 3.14 7.25 17.44
CA TRP A 31 4.58 7.10 17.35
C TRP A 31 5.01 5.62 17.31
N ARG A 32 4.45 4.77 18.17
CA ARG A 32 4.76 3.33 18.21
C ARG A 32 4.43 2.62 16.90
N VAL A 33 3.30 2.96 16.28
CA VAL A 33 2.92 2.40 14.97
C VAL A 33 3.96 2.79 13.91
N PHE A 34 4.32 4.05 13.82
CA PHE A 34 5.35 4.49 12.86
C PHE A 34 6.71 3.87 13.15
N ASP A 35 7.13 3.85 14.41
CA ASP A 35 8.39 3.25 14.82
C ASP A 35 8.49 1.77 14.44
N SER A 36 7.43 1.00 14.68
CA SER A 36 7.37 -0.41 14.28
C SER A 36 7.43 -0.61 12.76
N CYS A 37 6.81 0.26 11.99
CA CYS A 37 6.87 0.20 10.53
C CYS A 37 8.27 0.53 9.98
N PHE A 38 8.95 1.50 10.59
CA PHE A 38 10.29 1.92 10.14
C PHE A 38 11.42 1.00 10.58
N HIS A 39 11.25 0.34 11.73
CA HIS A 39 12.26 -0.54 12.32
C HIS A 39 11.95 -2.03 12.14
N TYR A 40 10.97 -2.37 11.31
CA TYR A 40 10.68 -3.76 11.00
C TYR A 40 11.87 -4.41 10.28
N PRO A 41 12.49 -5.44 10.86
CA PRO A 41 13.63 -6.10 10.24
C PRO A 41 13.15 -6.93 9.06
N LEU A 42 13.57 -6.58 7.86
CA LEU A 42 13.30 -7.39 6.69
C LEU A 42 14.06 -8.72 6.80
N PRO A 43 13.41 -9.86 6.53
CA PRO A 43 14.07 -11.16 6.59
C PRO A 43 15.21 -11.23 5.59
N LYS A 44 16.28 -11.94 5.94
CA LYS A 44 17.41 -12.18 5.04
C LYS A 44 17.11 -13.28 4.01
N ARG A 45 16.18 -14.16 4.36
CA ARG A 45 15.70 -15.27 3.52
C ARG A 45 14.20 -15.41 3.72
N LEU A 46 13.49 -15.62 2.64
CA LEU A 46 12.06 -15.90 2.64
C LEU A 46 11.78 -16.99 1.62
N GLN A 47 11.03 -18.01 2.02
CA GLN A 47 10.53 -19.05 1.13
C GLN A 47 9.02 -19.08 1.25
N THR A 48 8.33 -19.04 0.12
CA THR A 48 6.88 -19.14 0.05
C THR A 48 6.47 -19.81 -1.26
N ALA A 49 5.43 -20.63 -1.21
CA ALA A 49 4.78 -21.16 -2.38
C ALA A 49 3.69 -20.21 -2.93
N ALA A 50 3.37 -19.15 -2.18
CA ALA A 50 2.38 -18.17 -2.62
C ALA A 50 2.92 -17.31 -3.77
N ARG A 51 2.05 -16.98 -4.72
CA ARG A 51 2.32 -15.93 -5.71
C ARG A 51 2.37 -14.58 -4.99
N VAL A 52 3.41 -13.82 -5.21
CA VAL A 52 3.61 -12.52 -4.59
C VAL A 52 3.51 -11.41 -5.62
N SER A 53 2.71 -10.40 -5.33
CA SER A 53 2.61 -9.19 -6.13
C SER A 53 2.90 -7.96 -5.26
N TYR A 54 3.81 -7.12 -5.72
CA TYR A 54 4.19 -5.87 -5.05
C TYR A 54 3.63 -4.68 -5.83
N TRP A 55 2.64 -4.03 -5.25
CA TRP A 55 1.93 -2.91 -5.86
C TRP A 55 2.39 -1.59 -5.27
N TYR A 56 2.61 -0.58 -6.10
CA TYR A 56 3.05 0.74 -5.65
C TYR A 56 2.59 1.85 -6.61
N GLY A 57 2.42 3.06 -6.09
CA GLY A 57 2.16 4.23 -6.93
C GLY A 57 3.44 4.72 -7.62
N SER A 58 3.35 5.13 -8.88
CA SER A 58 4.54 5.57 -9.64
C SER A 58 5.23 6.79 -9.02
N LYS A 59 4.49 7.65 -8.32
CA LYS A 59 5.04 8.83 -7.62
C LYS A 59 5.89 8.50 -6.39
N GLU A 60 5.76 7.28 -5.85
CA GLU A 60 6.56 6.85 -4.70
C GLU A 60 7.76 5.96 -5.10
N TYR A 61 8.01 5.76 -6.38
CA TYR A 61 9.05 4.85 -6.87
C TYR A 61 10.42 5.10 -6.22
N PHE A 62 10.87 6.34 -6.17
CA PHE A 62 12.19 6.66 -5.58
C PHE A 62 12.27 6.30 -4.11
N GLN A 63 11.19 6.54 -3.36
CA GLN A 63 11.11 6.18 -1.92
C GLN A 63 11.08 4.66 -1.72
N ARG A 64 10.52 3.91 -2.68
CA ARG A 64 10.36 2.46 -2.64
C ARG A 64 11.49 1.68 -3.32
N ALA A 65 12.39 2.37 -4.02
CA ALA A 65 13.42 1.72 -4.83
C ALA A 65 14.28 0.70 -4.06
N LEU A 66 14.65 1.03 -2.81
CA LEU A 66 15.40 0.11 -1.95
C LEU A 66 14.57 -1.11 -1.55
N ASN A 67 13.29 -0.90 -1.21
CA ASN A 67 12.38 -1.98 -0.85
C ASN A 67 12.12 -2.89 -2.05
N ILE A 68 11.87 -2.31 -3.24
CA ILE A 68 11.67 -3.04 -4.49
C ILE A 68 12.90 -3.90 -4.80
N ARG A 69 14.11 -3.33 -4.69
CA ARG A 69 15.36 -4.06 -4.89
C ARG A 69 15.54 -5.18 -3.87
N HIS A 70 15.17 -4.95 -2.61
CA HIS A 70 15.24 -5.95 -1.56
C HIS A 70 14.27 -7.11 -1.80
N VAL A 71 12.99 -6.81 -2.08
CA VAL A 71 11.97 -7.81 -2.39
C VAL A 71 12.36 -8.62 -3.63
N ARG A 72 12.83 -7.98 -4.70
CA ARG A 72 13.28 -8.67 -5.92
C ARG A 72 14.43 -9.65 -5.67
N ARG A 73 15.28 -9.36 -4.69
CA ARG A 73 16.38 -10.26 -4.29
C ARG A 73 15.89 -11.43 -3.46
N LEU A 74 14.92 -11.20 -2.57
CA LEU A 74 14.36 -12.24 -1.68
C LEU A 74 13.39 -13.16 -2.41
N LEU A 75 12.58 -12.61 -3.27
CA LEU A 75 11.48 -13.25 -4.00
C LEU A 75 11.56 -12.85 -5.48
N PRO A 76 12.45 -13.49 -6.27
CA PRO A 76 12.69 -13.11 -7.66
C PRO A 76 11.45 -13.21 -8.56
N GLU A 77 10.51 -14.11 -8.22
CA GLU A 77 9.26 -14.33 -8.96
C GLU A 77 8.16 -13.30 -8.64
N THR A 78 8.46 -12.28 -7.81
CA THR A 78 7.48 -11.24 -7.47
C THR A 78 7.08 -10.44 -8.70
N ALA A 79 5.78 -10.33 -8.96
CA ALA A 79 5.22 -9.41 -9.93
C ALA A 79 5.23 -7.97 -9.36
N PHE A 80 5.88 -7.04 -10.06
CA PHE A 80 5.91 -5.63 -9.67
C PHE A 80 4.94 -4.82 -10.53
N VAL A 81 3.95 -4.17 -9.89
CA VAL A 81 2.93 -3.39 -10.57
C VAL A 81 2.99 -1.93 -10.09
N ALA A 82 3.29 -1.04 -11.02
CA ALA A 82 3.27 0.40 -10.78
C ALA A 82 1.95 1.00 -11.27
N PHE A 83 1.20 1.66 -10.36
CA PHE A 83 0.00 2.39 -10.74
C PHE A 83 0.37 3.80 -11.22
N PRO A 84 0.06 4.14 -12.48
CA PRO A 84 0.43 5.43 -13.05
C PRO A 84 -0.17 6.58 -12.25
N ASP A 85 0.62 7.64 -12.07
CA ASP A 85 0.21 8.90 -11.45
C ASP A 85 -0.35 8.83 -10.02
N CYS A 86 -0.20 7.69 -9.35
CA CYS A 86 -0.63 7.46 -7.98
C CYS A 86 0.51 7.69 -6.98
N ALA A 87 0.18 8.28 -5.84
CA ALA A 87 1.00 8.33 -4.63
C ALA A 87 0.70 7.13 -3.72
N HIS A 88 1.26 7.13 -2.50
CA HIS A 88 1.06 6.06 -1.52
C HIS A 88 -0.42 5.86 -1.17
N ALA A 89 -0.89 4.64 -1.28
CA ALA A 89 -2.29 4.23 -1.04
C ALA A 89 -3.36 4.95 -1.88
N GLU A 90 -2.98 5.83 -2.80
CA GLU A 90 -3.94 6.62 -3.58
C GLU A 90 -4.81 5.75 -4.48
N PHE A 91 -4.26 4.68 -5.06
CA PHE A 91 -5.06 3.79 -5.91
C PHE A 91 -6.14 3.05 -5.11
N VAL A 92 -5.78 2.52 -3.93
CA VAL A 92 -6.72 1.76 -3.10
C VAL A 92 -7.78 2.64 -2.44
N ALA A 93 -7.41 3.84 -2.02
CA ALA A 93 -8.32 4.74 -1.31
C ALA A 93 -9.09 5.70 -2.23
N GLY A 94 -8.49 6.08 -3.37
CA GLY A 94 -9.09 7.02 -4.31
C GLY A 94 -9.87 6.36 -5.46
N GLN A 95 -9.61 5.06 -5.71
CA GLN A 95 -10.22 4.30 -6.82
C GLN A 95 -10.60 2.87 -6.36
N PRO A 96 -11.44 2.72 -5.32
CA PRO A 96 -11.67 1.42 -4.68
C PRO A 96 -12.27 0.37 -5.61
N GLU A 97 -13.17 0.75 -6.54
CA GLU A 97 -13.75 -0.17 -7.51
C GLU A 97 -12.70 -0.67 -8.51
N ALA A 98 -11.85 0.22 -9.02
CA ALA A 98 -10.77 -0.16 -9.93
C ALA A 98 -9.73 -1.02 -9.22
N PHE A 99 -9.46 -0.75 -7.93
CA PHE A 99 -8.60 -1.57 -7.10
C PHE A 99 -9.17 -2.98 -6.93
N ALA A 100 -10.46 -3.10 -6.60
CA ALA A 100 -11.14 -4.39 -6.42
C ALA A 100 -11.13 -5.22 -7.72
N ALA A 101 -11.45 -4.60 -8.85
CA ALA A 101 -11.39 -5.25 -10.16
C ALA A 101 -9.98 -5.75 -10.49
N ARG A 102 -8.96 -4.93 -10.26
CA ARG A 102 -7.58 -5.32 -10.49
C ARG A 102 -7.10 -6.42 -9.56
N LEU A 103 -7.58 -6.43 -8.33
CA LEU A 103 -7.29 -7.48 -7.36
C LEU A 103 -7.91 -8.81 -7.80
N ALA A 104 -9.18 -8.80 -8.22
CA ALA A 104 -9.86 -9.99 -8.75
C ALA A 104 -9.12 -10.58 -9.96
N GLU A 105 -8.74 -9.76 -10.93
CA GLU A 105 -7.91 -10.19 -12.08
C GLU A 105 -6.58 -10.83 -11.62
N THR A 106 -5.91 -10.24 -10.63
CA THR A 106 -4.61 -10.72 -10.16
C THR A 106 -4.74 -12.06 -9.43
N LEU A 107 -5.85 -12.28 -8.75
CA LEU A 107 -6.15 -13.52 -8.04
C LEU A 107 -6.80 -14.58 -8.94
N GLU A 108 -7.11 -14.23 -10.21
CA GLU A 108 -7.84 -15.09 -11.14
C GLU A 108 -9.21 -15.53 -10.55
N LEU A 109 -9.81 -14.65 -9.76
CA LEU A 109 -11.17 -14.85 -9.25
C LEU A 109 -12.13 -14.55 -10.41
N ASP A 110 -12.80 -15.56 -10.91
CA ASP A 110 -13.94 -15.34 -11.77
C ASP A 110 -15.15 -14.93 -10.89
N GLY A 111 -16.09 -14.19 -11.48
CA GLY A 111 -17.20 -13.58 -10.72
C GLY A 111 -18.17 -14.59 -10.06
N SER A 112 -17.82 -15.87 -10.02
CA SER A 112 -18.57 -16.96 -9.38
C SER A 112 -18.16 -17.21 -7.92
N ASP A 113 -17.03 -16.63 -7.48
CA ASP A 113 -16.44 -16.86 -6.16
C ASP A 113 -16.68 -15.70 -5.15
N ILE A 114 -17.56 -14.73 -5.48
CA ILE A 114 -17.89 -13.59 -4.61
C ILE A 114 -19.36 -13.61 -4.23
#